data_1016cf31b45a1161f8bfbf3ebf9c552a
#
_entry.id   1016cf31b45a1161f8bfbf3ebf9c552a
#
_cell.length_a   1.000
_cell.length_b   1.000
_cell.length_c   1.000
_cell.angle_alpha   90.00
_cell.angle_beta   90.00
_cell.angle_gamma   90.00
#
_symmetry.space_group_name_H-M   'P 1'
#
loop_
_entity.id
_entity.type
_entity.pdbx_description
1 polymer ?
#
loop_
_entity_poly.entity_id
_entity_poly.type
_entity_poly.pdbx_seq_one_letter_code
_entity_poly.pdbx_strand_id
1 'polypeptide(L)'
;SGVLRSGSVSGNLGTVLWWTYIIFALYLLLSILVGSFVELGYDRWLLLWLKGKRPGNDVLFGFKKYWFNSVLLRLYMAMKSILWMALLFVPGIVAVVNYALAPYVIAQFPHVKPPDAVKISKVLMKGYKVKLVLLVLSFLDEILLSFLALGLPLFYVIPRIKITVAEFYRERI
;
A
#
# COMPACT_ATOMS: atom_id res chain seq x y z
N SER A 1 -0.11 -58.34 -8.36
CA SER A 1 0.29 -57.25 -9.28
C SER A 1 -0.47 -55.99 -8.96
N GLY A 2 -0.07 -55.25 -7.93
CA GLY A 2 -0.76 -54.05 -7.45
C GLY A 2 0.21 -53.04 -6.84
N VAL A 3 1.43 -52.89 -7.40
CA VAL A 3 2.43 -51.98 -6.85
C VAL A 3 2.94 -51.06 -7.98
N LEU A 4 2.07 -50.31 -8.57
CA LEU A 4 2.52 -49.25 -9.51
C LEU A 4 1.46 -48.20 -9.67
N ARG A 5 1.43 -47.19 -8.79
CA ARG A 5 0.92 -45.84 -9.13
C ARG A 5 1.09 -44.76 -8.06
N SER A 6 2.00 -44.93 -7.11
CA SER A 6 2.27 -43.86 -6.12
C SER A 6 3.23 -42.78 -6.64
N GLY A 7 4.06 -43.11 -7.65
CA GLY A 7 5.04 -42.16 -8.17
C GLY A 7 4.49 -41.07 -9.10
N SER A 8 3.35 -41.32 -9.74
CA SER A 8 2.79 -40.33 -10.72
C SER A 8 1.99 -39.22 -10.03
N VAL A 9 1.39 -39.49 -8.89
CA VAL A 9 0.58 -38.51 -8.16
C VAL A 9 1.45 -37.50 -7.44
N SER A 10 2.56 -37.92 -6.85
CA SER A 10 3.51 -37.02 -6.19
C SER A 10 4.24 -36.09 -7.16
N GLY A 11 4.58 -36.59 -8.35
CA GLY A 11 5.15 -35.77 -9.43
C GLY A 11 4.19 -34.68 -9.92
N ASN A 12 2.92 -35.03 -10.11
CA ASN A 12 1.89 -34.07 -10.55
C ASN A 12 1.56 -33.03 -9.48
N LEU A 13 1.53 -33.40 -8.20
CA LEU A 13 1.32 -32.45 -7.09
C LEU A 13 2.48 -31.45 -7.00
N GLY A 14 3.73 -31.91 -7.14
CA GLY A 14 4.88 -31.03 -7.12
C GLY A 14 4.85 -30.00 -8.28
N THR A 15 4.54 -30.45 -9.48
CA THR A 15 4.44 -29.53 -10.64
C THR A 15 3.28 -28.54 -10.50
N VAL A 16 2.11 -28.98 -10.01
CA VAL A 16 0.97 -28.09 -9.77
C VAL A 16 1.31 -27.03 -8.70
N LEU A 17 1.97 -27.41 -7.61
CA LEU A 17 2.40 -26.47 -6.56
C LEU A 17 3.41 -25.44 -7.10
N TRP A 18 4.37 -25.86 -7.96
CA TRP A 18 5.32 -24.97 -8.60
C TRP A 18 4.63 -23.95 -9.51
N TRP A 19 3.71 -24.40 -10.36
CA TRP A 19 2.96 -23.49 -11.23
C TRP A 19 2.05 -22.53 -10.44
N THR A 20 1.40 -23.01 -9.40
CA THR A 20 0.59 -22.13 -8.50
C THR A 20 1.46 -21.08 -7.85
N TYR A 21 2.66 -21.43 -7.39
CA TYR A 21 3.58 -20.49 -6.79
C TYR A 21 4.07 -19.42 -7.78
N ILE A 22 4.42 -19.83 -9.01
CA ILE A 22 4.85 -18.93 -10.09
C ILE A 22 3.71 -17.96 -10.46
N ILE A 23 2.51 -18.48 -10.66
CA ILE A 23 1.33 -17.65 -10.99
C ILE A 23 1.04 -16.67 -9.87
N PHE A 24 1.10 -17.10 -8.62
CA PHE A 24 0.90 -16.24 -7.46
C PHE A 24 1.98 -15.16 -7.34
N ALA A 25 3.25 -15.51 -7.55
CA ALA A 25 4.36 -14.55 -7.56
C ALA A 25 4.22 -13.52 -8.69
N LEU A 26 3.81 -13.97 -9.89
CA LEU A 26 3.56 -13.10 -11.03
C LEU A 26 2.37 -12.15 -10.77
N TYR A 27 1.31 -12.68 -10.17
CA TYR A 27 0.15 -11.88 -9.74
C TYR A 27 0.55 -10.80 -8.73
N LEU A 28 1.35 -11.15 -7.71
CA LEU A 28 1.85 -10.18 -6.72
C LEU A 28 2.71 -9.10 -7.39
N LEU A 29 3.61 -9.50 -8.29
CA LEU A 29 4.44 -8.55 -9.03
C LEU A 29 3.59 -7.58 -9.85
N LEU A 30 2.63 -8.12 -10.61
CA LEU A 30 1.74 -7.32 -11.45
C LEU A 30 0.86 -6.38 -10.60
N SER A 31 0.35 -6.85 -9.46
CA SER A 31 -0.46 -6.05 -8.55
C SER A 31 0.33 -4.89 -7.93
N ILE A 32 1.61 -5.10 -7.61
CA ILE A 32 2.49 -4.03 -7.13
C ILE A 32 2.72 -2.99 -8.24
N LEU A 33 2.99 -3.42 -9.47
CA LEU A 33 3.26 -2.52 -10.59
C LEU A 33 2.04 -1.68 -10.94
N VAL A 34 0.90 -2.32 -11.20
CA VAL A 34 -0.35 -1.65 -11.59
C VAL A 34 -0.92 -0.85 -10.43
N GLY A 35 -0.92 -1.44 -9.22
CA GLY A 35 -1.41 -0.78 -8.01
C GLY A 35 -0.64 0.51 -7.70
N SER A 36 0.68 0.51 -7.85
CA SER A 36 1.51 1.71 -7.61
C SER A 36 1.19 2.84 -8.58
N PHE A 37 0.87 2.50 -9.84
CA PHE A 37 0.51 3.49 -10.85
C PHE A 37 -0.83 4.17 -10.53
N VAL A 38 -1.85 3.37 -10.26
CA VAL A 38 -3.20 3.86 -9.95
C VAL A 38 -3.21 4.65 -8.63
N GLU A 39 -2.50 4.14 -7.62
CA GLU A 39 -2.46 4.77 -6.30
C GLU A 39 -1.77 6.14 -6.34
N LEU A 40 -0.67 6.30 -7.06
CA LEU A 40 0.00 7.59 -7.21
C LEU A 40 -0.92 8.63 -7.86
N GLY A 41 -1.62 8.25 -8.93
CA GLY A 41 -2.59 9.11 -9.59
C GLY A 41 -3.74 9.52 -8.66
N TYR A 42 -4.27 8.56 -7.92
CA TYR A 42 -5.35 8.77 -6.96
C TYR A 42 -4.94 9.69 -5.80
N ASP A 43 -3.78 9.43 -5.19
CA ASP A 43 -3.29 10.24 -4.06
C ASP A 43 -3.04 11.70 -4.49
N ARG A 44 -2.54 11.92 -5.71
CA ARG A 44 -2.39 13.28 -6.24
C ARG A 44 -3.72 13.95 -6.57
N TRP A 45 -4.63 13.21 -7.21
CA TRP A 45 -5.97 13.70 -7.49
C TRP A 45 -6.65 14.16 -6.19
N LEU A 46 -6.54 13.33 -5.15
CA LEU A 46 -7.08 13.61 -3.83
C LEU A 46 -6.47 14.86 -3.19
N LEU A 47 -5.14 15.02 -3.25
CA LEU A 47 -4.45 16.21 -2.73
C LEU A 47 -4.86 17.49 -3.46
N LEU A 48 -5.07 17.44 -4.78
CA LEU A 48 -5.54 18.58 -5.57
C LEU A 48 -6.98 18.92 -5.23
N TRP A 49 -7.83 17.92 -5.06
CA TRP A 49 -9.22 18.09 -4.67
C TRP A 49 -9.33 18.75 -3.29
N LEU A 50 -8.55 18.30 -2.32
CA LEU A 50 -8.48 18.89 -0.97
C LEU A 50 -7.96 20.34 -0.98
N LYS A 51 -7.17 20.73 -1.98
CA LYS A 51 -6.73 22.13 -2.20
C LYS A 51 -7.79 22.99 -2.91
N GLY A 52 -9.01 22.49 -3.09
CA GLY A 52 -10.10 23.21 -3.74
C GLY A 52 -10.01 23.27 -5.27
N LYS A 53 -9.04 22.57 -5.87
CA LYS A 53 -8.95 22.43 -7.33
C LYS A 53 -9.87 21.29 -7.77
N ARG A 54 -10.47 21.42 -8.94
CA ARG A 54 -11.22 20.33 -9.60
C ARG A 54 -10.30 19.64 -10.60
N PRO A 55 -9.52 18.61 -10.19
CA PRO A 55 -8.63 17.94 -11.12
C PRO A 55 -9.44 17.12 -12.13
N GLY A 56 -9.09 17.23 -13.40
CA GLY A 56 -9.62 16.37 -14.45
C GLY A 56 -9.06 14.93 -14.35
N ASN A 57 -9.62 14.03 -15.16
CA ASN A 57 -9.15 12.64 -15.24
C ASN A 57 -7.71 12.52 -15.76
N ASP A 58 -7.21 13.54 -16.46
CA ASP A 58 -5.84 13.60 -16.97
C ASP A 58 -4.79 13.51 -15.88
N VAL A 59 -5.11 13.97 -14.66
CA VAL A 59 -4.22 13.90 -13.51
C VAL A 59 -3.99 12.47 -13.05
N LEU A 60 -4.95 11.57 -13.22
CA LEU A 60 -4.83 10.16 -12.85
C LEU A 60 -3.77 9.43 -13.68
N PHE A 61 -3.62 9.81 -14.95
CA PHE A 61 -2.74 9.13 -15.91
C PHE A 61 -1.52 9.96 -16.33
N GLY A 62 -1.45 11.25 -15.95
CA GLY A 62 -0.38 12.16 -16.32
C GLY A 62 1.00 11.83 -15.74
N PHE A 63 1.07 10.88 -14.80
CA PHE A 63 2.29 10.55 -14.04
C PHE A 63 3.11 9.37 -14.59
N LYS A 64 2.93 8.98 -15.84
CA LYS A 64 3.71 7.91 -16.48
C LYS A 64 5.23 8.06 -16.28
N LYS A 65 5.73 9.30 -16.27
CA LYS A 65 7.17 9.59 -16.10
C LYS A 65 7.69 9.26 -14.69
N TYR A 66 6.84 9.37 -13.66
CA TYR A 66 7.23 9.21 -12.25
C TYR A 66 6.74 7.89 -11.63
N TRP A 67 6.11 7.07 -12.45
CA TRP A 67 5.61 5.77 -12.03
C TRP A 67 6.68 4.91 -11.36
N PHE A 68 7.91 4.92 -11.90
CA PHE A 68 9.02 4.15 -11.37
C PHE A 68 9.39 4.55 -9.94
N ASN A 69 9.35 5.84 -9.61
CA ASN A 69 9.58 6.33 -8.25
C ASN A 69 8.52 5.83 -7.26
N SER A 70 7.26 5.71 -7.68
CA SER A 70 6.19 5.16 -6.85
C SER A 70 6.38 3.67 -6.58
N VAL A 71 6.75 2.91 -7.60
CA VAL A 71 7.08 1.48 -7.45
C VAL A 71 8.27 1.29 -6.52
N LEU A 72 9.35 2.05 -6.73
CA LEU A 72 10.53 2.01 -5.85
C LEU A 72 10.20 2.39 -4.41
N LEU A 73 9.36 3.41 -4.20
CA LEU A 73 8.91 3.77 -2.85
C LEU A 73 8.19 2.61 -2.19
N ARG A 74 7.24 2.01 -2.88
CA ARG A 74 6.44 0.91 -2.34
C ARG A 74 7.33 -0.29 -1.99
N LEU A 75 8.25 -0.65 -2.88
CA LEU A 75 9.21 -1.73 -2.65
C LEU A 75 10.13 -1.42 -1.45
N TYR A 76 10.66 -0.19 -1.38
CA TYR A 76 11.51 0.26 -0.29
C TYR A 76 10.78 0.25 1.06
N MET A 77 9.53 0.73 1.09
CA MET A 77 8.69 0.69 2.29
C MET A 77 8.37 -0.74 2.72
N ALA A 78 7.99 -1.60 1.76
CA ALA A 78 7.68 -3.01 2.04
C ALA A 78 8.89 -3.73 2.61
N MET A 79 10.06 -3.60 1.98
CA MET A 79 11.29 -4.24 2.43
C MET A 79 11.69 -3.78 3.84
N LYS A 80 11.61 -2.47 4.11
CA LYS A 80 11.88 -1.94 5.45
C LYS A 80 10.86 -2.38 6.49
N SER A 81 9.58 -2.41 6.13
CA SER A 81 8.52 -2.84 7.05
C SER A 81 8.66 -4.32 7.38
N ILE A 82 8.92 -5.17 6.39
CA ILE A 82 9.16 -6.61 6.58
C ILE A 82 10.37 -6.84 7.48
N LEU A 83 11.46 -6.13 7.24
CA LEU A 83 12.67 -6.24 8.07
C LEU A 83 12.41 -5.88 9.54
N TRP A 84 11.67 -4.80 9.78
CA TRP A 84 11.30 -4.38 11.13
C TRP A 84 10.27 -5.32 11.78
N MET A 85 9.32 -5.85 11.01
CA MET A 85 8.36 -6.87 11.50
C MET A 85 9.05 -8.18 11.86
N ALA A 86 10.04 -8.62 11.05
CA ALA A 86 10.80 -9.83 11.32
C ALA A 86 11.68 -9.71 12.57
N LEU A 87 12.16 -8.49 12.86
CA LEU A 87 13.01 -8.25 14.02
C LEU A 87 12.19 -8.16 15.32
N LEU A 88 11.10 -7.41 15.31
CA LEU A 88 10.20 -7.21 16.45
C LEU A 88 8.85 -6.67 15.95
N PHE A 89 7.75 -7.26 16.40
CA PHE A 89 6.39 -6.91 15.99
C PHE A 89 6.04 -5.42 16.28
N VAL A 90 6.37 -4.95 17.49
CA VAL A 90 6.06 -3.55 17.92
C VAL A 90 6.78 -2.50 17.09
N PRO A 91 8.11 -2.54 16.87
CA PRO A 91 8.77 -1.57 16.00
C PRO A 91 8.36 -1.70 14.53
N GLY A 92 7.89 -2.88 14.09
CA GLY A 92 7.28 -3.05 12.78
C GLY A 92 6.03 -2.18 12.59
N ILE A 93 5.12 -2.18 13.54
CA ILE A 93 3.94 -1.31 13.53
C ILE A 93 4.35 0.18 13.51
N VAL A 94 5.29 0.56 14.36
CA VAL A 94 5.81 1.93 14.40
C VAL A 94 6.46 2.33 13.06
N ALA A 95 7.13 1.40 12.39
CA ALA A 95 7.71 1.64 11.06
C ALA A 95 6.63 1.89 10.00
N VAL A 96 5.58 1.07 9.96
CA VAL A 96 4.44 1.26 9.04
C VAL A 96 3.80 2.64 9.24
N VAL A 97 3.52 3.02 10.49
CA VAL A 97 2.97 4.34 10.82
C VAL A 97 3.91 5.47 10.37
N ASN A 98 5.22 5.33 10.58
CA ASN A 98 6.20 6.33 10.14
C ASN A 98 6.26 6.51 8.62
N TYR A 99 5.88 5.49 7.84
CA TYR A 99 5.93 5.51 6.37
C TYR A 99 4.58 5.87 5.74
N ALA A 100 3.51 5.95 6.53
CA ALA A 100 2.14 6.14 6.05
C ALA A 100 1.95 7.39 5.17
N LEU A 101 2.71 8.46 5.41
CA LEU A 101 2.63 9.71 4.63
C LEU A 101 3.57 9.74 3.41
N ALA A 102 4.50 8.80 3.26
CA ALA A 102 5.46 8.80 2.16
C ALA A 102 4.83 8.75 0.74
N PRO A 103 3.74 8.00 0.49
CA PRO A 103 3.06 8.04 -0.80
C PRO A 103 2.54 9.44 -1.16
N TYR A 104 1.99 10.17 -0.18
CA TYR A 104 1.49 11.54 -0.38
C TYR A 104 2.63 12.53 -0.66
N VAL A 105 3.82 12.33 -0.07
CA VAL A 105 5.03 13.12 -0.38
C VAL A 105 5.41 12.94 -1.84
N ILE A 106 5.47 11.71 -2.36
CA ILE A 106 5.78 11.48 -3.79
C ILE A 106 4.64 11.96 -4.69
N ALA A 107 3.38 11.82 -4.28
CA ALA A 107 2.25 12.35 -5.04
C ALA A 107 2.30 13.87 -5.19
N GLN A 108 2.80 14.58 -4.17
CA GLN A 108 2.96 16.04 -4.22
C GLN A 108 4.28 16.45 -4.90
N PHE A 109 5.37 15.73 -4.65
CA PHE A 109 6.71 16.01 -5.14
C PHE A 109 7.30 14.79 -5.87
N PRO A 110 6.90 14.53 -7.13
CA PRO A 110 7.27 13.30 -7.85
C PRO A 110 8.79 13.15 -8.12
N HIS A 111 9.54 14.25 -8.01
CA HIS A 111 11.00 14.25 -8.20
C HIS A 111 11.78 13.75 -6.98
N VAL A 112 11.14 13.67 -5.81
CA VAL A 112 11.77 13.23 -4.57
C VAL A 112 12.07 11.73 -4.65
N LYS A 113 13.29 11.36 -4.24
CA LYS A 113 13.70 9.94 -4.20
C LYS A 113 12.95 9.19 -3.10
N PRO A 114 12.64 7.90 -3.29
CA PRO A 114 11.92 7.09 -2.31
C PRO A 114 12.49 7.14 -0.88
N PRO A 115 13.81 7.02 -0.65
CA PRO A 115 14.38 7.10 0.71
C PRO A 115 14.17 8.48 1.36
N ASP A 116 14.18 9.56 0.58
CA ASP A 116 13.99 10.91 1.11
C ASP A 116 12.50 11.17 1.41
N ALA A 117 11.59 10.66 0.58
CA ALA A 117 10.16 10.70 0.88
C ALA A 117 9.84 9.99 2.22
N VAL A 118 10.49 8.86 2.49
CA VAL A 118 10.36 8.15 3.77
C VAL A 118 10.97 8.97 4.94
N LYS A 119 12.08 9.67 4.73
CA LYS A 119 12.64 10.57 5.76
C LYS A 119 11.69 11.73 6.06
N ILE A 120 11.14 12.37 5.02
CA ILE A 120 10.15 13.45 5.16
C ILE A 120 8.93 12.94 5.92
N SER A 121 8.38 11.78 5.54
CA SER A 121 7.26 11.15 6.24
C SER A 121 7.54 10.96 7.72
N LYS A 122 8.72 10.46 8.09
CA LYS A 122 9.13 10.30 9.49
C LYS A 122 9.18 11.61 10.27
N VAL A 123 9.65 12.69 9.63
CA VAL A 123 9.69 14.02 10.24
C VAL A 123 8.28 14.54 10.49
N LEU A 124 7.41 14.45 9.49
CA LEU A 124 6.01 14.87 9.59
C LEU A 124 5.23 14.07 10.64
N MET A 125 5.60 12.81 10.86
CA MET A 125 4.98 11.92 11.85
C MET A 125 5.53 12.08 13.27
N LYS A 126 6.59 12.88 13.46
CA LYS A 126 7.19 13.09 14.79
C LYS A 126 6.20 13.80 15.70
N GLY A 127 5.87 13.18 16.84
CA GLY A 127 4.88 13.68 17.80
C GLY A 127 3.41 13.35 17.49
N TYR A 128 3.10 12.86 16.27
CA TYR A 128 1.72 12.66 15.83
C TYR A 128 1.35 11.20 15.50
N LYS A 129 2.26 10.26 15.77
CA LYS A 129 2.05 8.84 15.49
C LYS A 129 0.79 8.27 16.14
N VAL A 130 0.60 8.58 17.43
CA VAL A 130 -0.56 8.13 18.20
C VAL A 130 -1.85 8.73 17.62
N LYS A 131 -1.83 10.01 17.22
CA LYS A 131 -2.99 10.66 16.61
C LYS A 131 -3.41 9.99 15.30
N LEU A 132 -2.45 9.62 14.43
CA LEU A 132 -2.75 8.88 13.21
C LEU A 132 -3.27 7.48 13.52
N VAL A 133 -2.67 6.77 14.47
CA VAL A 133 -3.12 5.43 14.86
C VAL A 133 -4.55 5.47 15.39
N LEU A 134 -4.88 6.41 16.29
CA LEU A 134 -6.23 6.58 16.81
C LEU A 134 -7.24 6.94 15.71
N LEU A 135 -6.82 7.77 14.75
CA LEU A 135 -7.63 8.15 13.62
C LEU A 135 -7.95 6.93 12.71
N VAL A 136 -6.98 6.07 12.44
CA VAL A 136 -7.20 4.84 11.67
C VAL A 136 -8.00 3.83 12.51
N LEU A 137 -7.75 3.78 13.81
CA LEU A 137 -8.49 2.91 14.73
C LEU A 137 -9.98 3.27 14.84
N SER A 138 -10.33 4.55 14.63
CA SER A 138 -11.74 4.96 14.59
C SER A 138 -12.55 4.39 13.43
N PHE A 139 -11.88 3.80 12.44
CA PHE A 139 -12.54 3.06 11.35
C PHE A 139 -12.58 1.55 11.60
N LEU A 140 -12.15 1.08 12.79
CA LEU A 140 -12.06 -0.35 13.09
C LEU A 140 -13.43 -1.02 13.11
N ASP A 141 -14.43 -0.34 13.62
CA ASP A 141 -15.83 -0.78 13.64
C ASP A 141 -16.37 -0.98 12.22
N GLU A 142 -16.12 -0.03 11.31
CA GLU A 142 -16.51 -0.11 9.91
C GLU A 142 -15.76 -1.26 9.19
N ILE A 143 -14.49 -1.47 9.51
CA ILE A 143 -13.67 -2.57 8.95
C ILE A 143 -14.20 -3.93 9.45
N LEU A 144 -14.51 -4.05 10.74
CA LEU A 144 -15.07 -5.28 11.31
C LEU A 144 -16.44 -5.61 10.72
N LEU A 145 -17.30 -4.59 10.59
CA LEU A 145 -18.60 -4.75 9.94
C LEU A 145 -18.46 -5.17 8.47
N SER A 146 -17.44 -4.65 7.79
CA SER A 146 -17.12 -5.04 6.42
C SER A 146 -16.75 -6.51 6.28
N PHE A 147 -16.04 -7.06 7.27
CA PHE A 147 -15.73 -8.49 7.33
C PHE A 147 -16.99 -9.34 7.43
N LEU A 148 -17.95 -8.90 8.27
CA LEU A 148 -19.23 -9.59 8.45
C LEU A 148 -20.11 -9.54 7.19
N ALA A 149 -20.02 -8.47 6.41
CA ALA A 149 -20.76 -8.23 5.18
C ALA A 149 -20.01 -8.66 3.89
N LEU A 150 -19.23 -9.74 3.95
CA LEU A 150 -18.48 -10.32 2.81
C LEU A 150 -17.54 -9.32 2.09
N GLY A 151 -17.05 -8.31 2.78
CA GLY A 151 -16.08 -7.36 2.26
C GLY A 151 -16.65 -6.23 1.39
N LEU A 152 -17.93 -6.22 1.05
CA LEU A 152 -18.56 -5.18 0.23
C LEU A 152 -18.36 -3.75 0.78
N PRO A 153 -18.54 -3.48 2.09
CA PRO A 153 -18.32 -2.15 2.64
C PRO A 153 -16.86 -1.66 2.56
N LEU A 154 -15.88 -2.54 2.38
CA LEU A 154 -14.46 -2.14 2.22
C LEU A 154 -14.26 -1.18 1.03
N PHE A 155 -15.03 -1.32 -0.05
CA PHE A 155 -14.97 -0.40 -1.18
C PHE A 155 -15.34 1.03 -0.80
N TYR A 156 -16.11 1.21 0.26
CA TYR A 156 -16.49 2.52 0.79
C TYR A 156 -15.52 3.00 1.89
N VAL A 157 -15.08 2.10 2.76
CA VAL A 157 -14.22 2.42 3.91
C VAL A 157 -12.80 2.80 3.46
N ILE A 158 -12.22 2.09 2.48
CA ILE A 158 -10.86 2.37 1.99
C ILE A 158 -10.71 3.80 1.46
N PRO A 159 -11.58 4.32 0.58
CA PRO A 159 -11.51 5.72 0.14
C PRO A 159 -11.64 6.72 1.29
N ARG A 160 -12.50 6.46 2.27
CA ARG A 160 -12.67 7.34 3.44
C ARG A 160 -11.40 7.43 4.26
N ILE A 161 -10.76 6.30 4.56
CA ILE A 161 -9.48 6.27 5.27
C ILE A 161 -8.42 7.06 4.49
N LYS A 162 -8.33 6.88 3.17
CA LYS A 162 -7.38 7.62 2.33
C LYS A 162 -7.64 9.13 2.35
N ILE A 163 -8.88 9.58 2.29
CA ILE A 163 -9.24 10.99 2.38
C ILE A 163 -8.78 11.56 3.73
N THR A 164 -9.08 10.86 4.81
CA THR A 164 -8.73 11.30 6.17
C THR A 164 -7.21 11.37 6.39
N VAL A 165 -6.46 10.40 5.87
CA VAL A 165 -4.99 10.42 5.93
C VAL A 165 -4.39 11.52 5.05
N ALA A 166 -4.98 11.79 3.88
CA ALA A 166 -4.55 12.88 3.01
C ALA A 166 -4.82 14.26 3.63
N GLU A 167 -5.94 14.40 4.34
CA GLU A 167 -6.27 15.60 5.10
C GLU A 167 -5.29 15.82 6.26
N PHE A 168 -5.00 14.76 7.00
CA PHE A 168 -3.97 14.75 8.02
C PHE A 168 -2.59 15.15 7.48
N TYR A 169 -2.21 14.68 6.29
CA TYR A 169 -0.98 15.10 5.61
C TYR A 169 -1.00 16.58 5.26
N ARG A 170 -2.12 17.09 4.73
CA ARG A 170 -2.27 18.51 4.36
C ARG A 170 -2.11 19.45 5.55
N GLU A 171 -2.59 19.07 6.73
CA GLU A 171 -2.45 19.87 7.96
C GLU A 171 -1.00 19.99 8.45
N ARG A 172 -0.06 19.21 7.88
CA ARG A 172 1.35 19.10 8.33
C ARG A 172 2.35 19.76 7.38
N ILE A 173 1.90 20.18 6.20
CA ILE A 173 2.70 20.90 5.21
C ILE A 173 2.30 22.37 5.18
#